data_038bb6f708f5f1cc5fdca9bbfa2ed38c
#
_entry.id   038bb6f708f5f1cc5fdca9bbfa2ed38c
#
_cell.length_a   1.000
_cell.length_b   1.000
_cell.length_c   1.000
_cell.angle_alpha   90.00
_cell.angle_beta   90.00
_cell.angle_gamma   90.00
#
_symmetry.space_group_name_H-M   'P 1'
#
loop_
_entity.id
_entity.type
_entity.pdbx_description
1 polymer ?
#
loop_
_entity_poly.entity_id
_entity_poly.type
_entity_poly.pdbx_seq_one_letter_code
_entity_poly.pdbx_strand_id
1 'polypeptide(L)'
;MILNCAIVDDEPLALELLQSYVEKTAFLRLAGKYSSAVQAMNEIPAHEEIHILFLDIQMPELNGLEFSHMVNPETRIIFTTAFGQYALDSYKVNALDYLLKPISYADFLQSVNKAMQWF
;
A
#
# COMPACT_ATOMS: atom_id res chain seq x y z
N MET A 1 17.55 9.16 0.01
CA MET A 1 17.12 7.80 -0.28
C MET A 1 15.78 7.82 -0.98
N ILE A 2 15.63 7.05 -2.03
CA ILE A 2 14.37 6.93 -2.77
C ILE A 2 13.74 5.59 -2.41
N LEU A 3 12.48 5.61 -2.00
CA LEU A 3 11.72 4.40 -1.66
C LEU A 3 10.81 3.99 -2.82
N ASN A 4 10.87 2.71 -3.18
CA ASN A 4 10.00 2.15 -4.21
C ASN A 4 8.66 1.80 -3.61
N CYS A 5 7.58 2.26 -4.26
CA CYS A 5 6.22 2.03 -3.81
C CYS A 5 5.43 1.22 -4.82
N ALA A 6 4.55 0.36 -4.34
CA ALA A 6 3.53 -0.28 -5.18
C ALA A 6 2.16 0.01 -4.59
N ILE A 7 1.14 0.03 -5.44
CA ILE A 7 -0.23 0.31 -5.06
C ILE A 7 -1.13 -0.82 -5.56
N VAL A 8 -1.95 -1.35 -4.66
CA VAL A 8 -2.93 -2.40 -5.01
C VAL A 8 -4.30 -1.93 -4.55
N ASP A 9 -5.20 -1.70 -5.50
CA ASP A 9 -6.57 -1.24 -5.21
C ASP A 9 -7.46 -1.56 -6.42
N ASP A 10 -8.65 -2.09 -6.17
CA ASP A 10 -9.58 -2.43 -7.25
C ASP A 10 -10.40 -1.24 -7.76
N GLU A 11 -10.30 -0.09 -7.09
CA GLU A 11 -10.99 1.12 -7.53
C GLU A 11 -10.03 1.99 -8.38
N PRO A 12 -10.36 2.22 -9.66
CA PRO A 12 -9.47 3.01 -10.53
C PRO A 12 -9.16 4.41 -10.01
N LEU A 13 -10.15 5.08 -9.40
CA LEU A 13 -9.96 6.43 -8.85
C LEU A 13 -9.00 6.43 -7.67
N ALA A 14 -9.04 5.38 -6.84
CA ALA A 14 -8.11 5.25 -5.72
C ALA A 14 -6.68 5.02 -6.22
N LEU A 15 -6.50 4.20 -7.26
CA LEU A 15 -5.20 3.99 -7.88
C LEU A 15 -4.63 5.31 -8.41
N GLU A 16 -5.44 6.08 -9.13
CA GLU A 16 -5.02 7.36 -9.69
C GLU A 16 -4.65 8.36 -8.60
N LEU A 17 -5.44 8.41 -7.53
CA LEU A 17 -5.18 9.34 -6.43
C LEU A 17 -3.85 9.02 -5.75
N LEU A 18 -3.65 7.77 -5.37
CA LEU A 18 -2.41 7.35 -4.73
C LEU A 18 -1.20 7.51 -5.64
N GLN A 19 -1.35 7.21 -6.92
CA GLN A 19 -0.30 7.46 -7.90
C GLN A 19 0.10 8.94 -7.92
N SER A 20 -0.90 9.84 -7.95
CA SER A 20 -0.62 11.28 -7.96
C SER A 20 0.12 11.71 -6.71
N TYR A 21 -0.22 11.14 -5.55
CA TYR A 21 0.46 11.43 -4.30
C TYR A 21 1.92 10.95 -4.31
N VAL A 22 2.16 9.75 -4.82
CA VAL A 22 3.51 9.22 -4.95
C VAL A 22 4.34 10.12 -5.86
N GLU A 23 3.77 10.54 -7.00
CA GLU A 23 4.47 11.37 -7.97
C GLU A 23 4.80 12.77 -7.46
N LYS A 24 4.01 13.28 -6.51
CA LYS A 24 4.28 14.57 -5.86
C LYS A 24 5.34 14.51 -4.77
N THR A 25 5.72 13.32 -4.35
CA THR A 25 6.59 13.13 -3.20
C THR A 25 7.98 12.73 -3.67
N ALA A 26 8.95 13.64 -3.49
CA ALA A 26 10.27 13.52 -4.12
C ALA A 26 11.05 12.26 -3.71
N PHE A 27 10.85 11.76 -2.49
CA PHE A 27 11.57 10.58 -2.01
C PHE A 27 10.87 9.25 -2.32
N LEU A 28 9.80 9.28 -3.12
CA LEU A 28 9.08 8.08 -3.53
C LEU A 28 9.17 7.87 -5.04
N ARG A 29 9.21 6.61 -5.44
CA ARG A 29 9.15 6.19 -6.84
C ARG A 29 8.08 5.13 -6.98
N LEU A 30 7.18 5.30 -7.95
CA LEU A 30 6.15 4.30 -8.23
C LEU A 30 6.76 3.15 -9.03
N ALA A 31 6.84 1.98 -8.41
CA ALA A 31 7.33 0.76 -9.06
C ALA A 31 6.23 0.02 -9.81
N GLY A 32 4.98 0.14 -9.36
CA GLY A 32 3.86 -0.49 -10.04
C GLY A 32 2.54 -0.16 -9.39
N LYS A 33 1.47 -0.33 -10.15
CA LYS A 33 0.11 -0.23 -9.64
C LYS A 33 -0.72 -1.38 -10.21
N TYR A 34 -1.54 -1.97 -9.37
CA TYR A 34 -2.26 -3.20 -9.69
C TYR A 34 -3.70 -3.07 -9.25
N SER A 35 -4.63 -3.61 -10.07
CA SER A 35 -6.07 -3.50 -9.81
C SER A 35 -6.62 -4.65 -8.96
N SER A 36 -5.79 -5.62 -8.61
CA SER A 36 -6.18 -6.70 -7.70
C SER A 36 -4.96 -7.31 -7.04
N ALA A 37 -5.18 -8.01 -5.93
CA ALA A 37 -4.11 -8.74 -5.26
C ALA A 37 -3.59 -9.87 -6.14
N VAL A 38 -4.47 -10.52 -6.89
CA VAL A 38 -4.08 -11.60 -7.80
C VAL A 38 -3.14 -11.07 -8.88
N GLN A 39 -3.47 -9.91 -9.48
CA GLN A 39 -2.59 -9.28 -10.45
C GLN A 39 -1.25 -8.93 -9.84
N ALA A 40 -1.25 -8.34 -8.66
CA ALA A 40 -0.02 -7.96 -7.96
C ALA A 40 0.87 -9.18 -7.69
N MET A 41 0.26 -10.27 -7.22
CA MET A 41 0.97 -11.51 -6.93
C MET A 41 1.67 -12.07 -8.18
N ASN A 42 1.04 -11.95 -9.34
CA ASN A 42 1.58 -12.48 -10.58
C ASN A 42 2.56 -11.54 -11.29
N GLU A 43 2.43 -10.23 -11.09
CA GLU A 43 3.16 -9.24 -11.87
C GLU A 43 4.29 -8.54 -11.12
N ILE A 44 4.28 -8.54 -9.79
CA ILE A 44 5.40 -7.97 -9.03
C ILE A 44 6.60 -8.92 -9.18
N PRO A 45 7.71 -8.46 -9.79
CA PRO A 45 8.86 -9.32 -9.95
C PRO A 45 9.45 -9.70 -8.58
N ALA A 46 9.82 -10.96 -8.43
CA ALA A 46 10.37 -11.45 -7.17
C ALA A 46 11.68 -10.76 -6.76
N HIS A 47 12.41 -10.25 -7.72
CA HIS A 47 13.70 -9.57 -7.48
C HIS A 47 13.55 -8.06 -7.29
N GLU A 48 12.36 -7.51 -7.47
CA GLU A 48 12.14 -6.08 -7.30
C GLU A 48 11.92 -5.73 -5.84
N GLU A 49 12.71 -4.77 -5.35
CA GLU A 49 12.58 -4.31 -3.98
C GLU A 49 11.44 -3.31 -3.86
N ILE A 50 10.39 -3.70 -3.17
CA ILE A 50 9.27 -2.80 -2.85
C ILE A 50 9.40 -2.45 -1.37
N HIS A 51 9.65 -1.17 -1.10
CA HIS A 51 9.81 -0.69 0.28
C HIS A 51 8.45 -0.50 0.95
N ILE A 52 7.50 0.11 0.23
CA ILE A 52 6.17 0.44 0.75
C ILE A 52 5.10 -0.11 -0.19
N LEU A 53 4.14 -0.81 0.37
CA LEU A 53 2.99 -1.31 -0.36
C LEU A 53 1.72 -0.67 0.21
N PHE A 54 1.02 0.11 -0.63
CA PHE A 54 -0.32 0.62 -0.31
C PHE A 54 -1.31 -0.44 -0.76
N LEU A 55 -2.03 -1.01 0.18
CA LEU A 55 -2.81 -2.22 -0.06
C LEU A 55 -4.25 -2.04 0.42
N ASP A 56 -5.19 -2.03 -0.53
CA ASP A 56 -6.61 -2.00 -0.22
C ASP A 56 -7.03 -3.30 0.46
N ILE A 57 -7.84 -3.19 1.51
CA ILE A 57 -8.30 -4.37 2.24
C ILE A 57 -9.40 -5.09 1.47
N GLN A 58 -10.39 -4.35 0.95
CA GLN A 58 -11.56 -4.96 0.33
C GLN A 58 -11.40 -5.12 -1.18
N MET A 59 -11.02 -6.32 -1.59
CA MET A 59 -10.90 -6.69 -3.00
C MET A 59 -11.48 -8.08 -3.21
N PRO A 60 -12.04 -8.37 -4.40
CA PRO A 60 -12.58 -9.70 -4.69
C PRO A 60 -11.49 -10.76 -4.77
N GLU A 61 -11.86 -11.99 -4.56
CA GLU A 61 -11.02 -13.20 -4.61
C GLU A 61 -9.99 -13.27 -3.49
N LEU A 62 -9.05 -12.36 -3.45
CA LEU A 62 -8.00 -12.29 -2.43
C LEU A 62 -8.00 -10.88 -1.86
N ASN A 63 -8.42 -10.71 -0.61
CA ASN A 63 -8.45 -9.39 0.03
C ASN A 63 -7.05 -8.97 0.50
N GLY A 64 -6.93 -7.70 0.90
CA GLY A 64 -5.63 -7.16 1.30
C GLY A 64 -5.05 -7.83 2.55
N LEU A 65 -5.89 -8.21 3.51
CA LEU A 65 -5.42 -8.88 4.72
C LEU A 65 -4.83 -10.25 4.39
N GLU A 66 -5.49 -11.00 3.51
CA GLU A 66 -5.00 -12.28 3.06
C GLU A 66 -3.69 -12.14 2.27
N PHE A 67 -3.65 -11.17 1.35
CA PHE A 67 -2.47 -10.94 0.53
C PHE A 67 -1.27 -10.49 1.37
N SER A 68 -1.50 -9.74 2.44
CA SER A 68 -0.42 -9.23 3.29
C SER A 68 0.46 -10.34 3.86
N HIS A 69 -0.11 -11.52 4.09
CA HIS A 69 0.65 -12.68 4.59
C HIS A 69 1.60 -13.27 3.54
N MET A 70 1.41 -12.91 2.27
CA MET A 70 2.20 -13.42 1.15
C MET A 70 3.26 -12.42 0.69
N VAL A 71 3.26 -11.22 1.25
CA VAL A 71 4.19 -10.15 0.89
C VAL A 71 5.51 -10.36 1.61
N ASN A 72 6.61 -9.95 0.97
CA ASN A 72 7.94 -10.00 1.57
C ASN A 72 7.92 -9.29 2.93
N PRO A 73 8.39 -9.93 4.01
CA PRO A 73 8.36 -9.35 5.36
C PRO A 73 9.11 -8.02 5.48
N GLU A 74 10.03 -7.72 4.57
CA GLU A 74 10.78 -6.46 4.59
C GLU A 74 9.99 -5.29 3.98
N THR A 75 8.94 -5.58 3.23
CA THR A 75 8.05 -4.55 2.69
C THR A 75 7.15 -4.03 3.80
N ARG A 76 7.10 -2.70 3.96
CA ARG A 76 6.19 -2.07 4.93
C ARG A 76 4.83 -1.87 4.27
N ILE A 77 3.79 -2.36 4.92
CA ILE A 77 2.44 -2.32 4.38
C ILE A 77 1.65 -1.18 5.03
N ILE A 78 1.03 -0.35 4.18
CA ILE A 78 0.08 0.66 4.61
C ILE A 78 -1.26 0.25 4.02
N PHE A 79 -2.18 -0.18 4.88
CA PHE A 79 -3.51 -0.57 4.45
C PHE A 79 -4.36 0.65 4.12
N THR A 80 -5.22 0.53 3.11
CA THR A 80 -6.22 1.54 2.78
C THR A 80 -7.60 0.89 2.81
N THR A 81 -8.61 1.60 3.28
CA THR A 81 -9.97 1.08 3.35
C THR A 81 -10.98 2.21 3.55
N ALA A 82 -12.22 1.97 3.15
CA ALA A 82 -13.34 2.86 3.48
C ALA A 82 -13.94 2.56 4.86
N PHE A 83 -13.50 1.52 5.55
CA PHE A 83 -14.12 1.04 6.78
C PHE A 83 -13.17 1.09 7.96
N GLY A 84 -13.50 1.92 8.97
CA GLY A 84 -12.67 2.09 10.18
C GLY A 84 -12.54 0.84 11.04
N GLN A 85 -13.46 -0.11 10.92
CA GLN A 85 -13.43 -1.33 11.72
C GLN A 85 -12.19 -2.19 11.48
N TYR A 86 -11.53 -2.03 10.34
CA TYR A 86 -10.32 -2.80 10.04
C TYR A 86 -9.09 -2.30 10.78
N ALA A 87 -9.17 -1.14 11.43
CA ALA A 87 -8.03 -0.60 12.17
C ALA A 87 -7.53 -1.58 13.26
N LEU A 88 -8.44 -2.30 13.90
CA LEU A 88 -8.08 -3.27 14.92
C LEU A 88 -7.41 -4.51 14.32
N ASP A 89 -7.81 -4.90 13.14
CA ASP A 89 -7.26 -6.09 12.48
C ASP A 89 -5.84 -5.87 11.96
N SER A 90 -5.43 -4.62 11.76
CA SER A 90 -4.08 -4.30 11.30
C SER A 90 -3.00 -4.77 12.27
N TYR A 91 -3.30 -4.92 13.55
CA TYR A 91 -2.37 -5.46 14.53
C TYR A 91 -1.94 -6.89 14.21
N LYS A 92 -2.85 -7.67 13.65
CA LYS A 92 -2.62 -9.09 13.39
C LYS A 92 -1.70 -9.32 12.20
N VAL A 93 -1.56 -8.33 11.33
CA VAL A 93 -0.78 -8.44 10.10
C VAL A 93 0.45 -7.55 10.11
N ASN A 94 0.78 -6.95 11.26
CA ASN A 94 1.98 -6.16 11.44
C ASN A 94 2.09 -5.02 10.41
N ALA A 95 0.99 -4.34 10.14
CA ALA A 95 0.98 -3.20 9.24
C ALA A 95 1.71 -2.01 9.84
N LEU A 96 2.38 -1.24 8.98
CA LEU A 96 3.01 0.00 9.40
C LEU A 96 1.97 1.06 9.76
N ASP A 97 0.93 1.16 8.96
CA ASP A 97 -0.10 2.17 9.13
C ASP A 97 -1.39 1.75 8.42
N TYR A 98 -2.39 2.61 8.57
CA TYR A 98 -3.74 2.34 8.15
C TYR A 98 -4.39 3.67 7.74
N LEU A 99 -4.85 3.78 6.51
CA LEU A 99 -5.44 5.00 5.96
C LEU A 99 -6.90 4.79 5.60
N LEU A 100 -7.76 5.70 6.07
CA LEU A 100 -9.17 5.70 5.72
C LEU A 100 -9.40 6.48 4.44
N LYS A 101 -10.20 5.92 3.53
CA LYS A 101 -10.64 6.60 2.31
C LYS A 101 -11.76 7.58 2.66
N PRO A 102 -11.84 8.73 2.02
CA PRO A 102 -10.90 9.27 1.03
C PRO A 102 -9.60 9.74 1.68
N ILE A 103 -8.48 9.35 1.09
CA ILE A 103 -7.16 9.60 1.68
C ILE A 103 -6.72 11.02 1.31
N SER A 104 -6.44 11.87 2.32
CA SER A 104 -5.87 13.19 2.09
C SER A 104 -4.36 13.08 1.85
N TYR A 105 -3.80 14.06 1.14
CA TYR A 105 -2.36 14.10 0.95
C TYR A 105 -1.60 14.24 2.27
N ALA A 106 -2.19 14.98 3.24
CA ALA A 106 -1.58 15.13 4.56
C ALA A 106 -1.47 13.78 5.29
N ASP A 107 -2.52 12.98 5.26
CA ASP A 107 -2.51 11.66 5.90
C ASP A 107 -1.54 10.72 5.17
N PHE A 108 -1.51 10.79 3.85
CA PHE A 108 -0.55 10.04 3.03
C PHE A 108 0.89 10.40 3.44
N LEU A 109 1.20 11.69 3.55
CA LEU A 109 2.55 12.14 3.92
C LEU A 109 2.95 11.67 5.31
N GLN A 110 2.04 11.69 6.27
CA GLN A 110 2.32 11.18 7.61
C GLN A 110 2.72 9.71 7.57
N SER A 111 1.98 8.90 6.81
CA SER A 111 2.26 7.48 6.66
C SER A 111 3.62 7.21 6.04
N VAL A 112 3.93 7.90 4.93
CA VAL A 112 5.20 7.66 4.25
C VAL A 112 6.39 8.18 5.05
N ASN A 113 6.20 9.23 5.84
CA ASN A 113 7.25 9.71 6.76
C ASN A 113 7.52 8.67 7.85
N LYS A 114 6.49 8.00 8.36
CA LYS A 114 6.65 6.87 9.26
C LYS A 114 7.46 5.74 8.60
N ALA A 115 7.15 5.43 7.37
CA ALA A 115 7.84 4.38 6.62
C ALA A 115 9.33 4.70 6.44
N MET A 116 9.66 5.97 6.19
CA MET A 116 11.04 6.41 6.03
C MET A 116 11.92 6.05 7.23
N GLN A 117 11.36 5.97 8.42
CA GLN A 117 12.11 5.65 9.64
C GLN A 117 12.59 4.20 9.68
N TRP A 118 12.03 3.33 8.83
CA TRP A 118 12.41 1.92 8.73
C TRP A 118 13.56 1.67 7.76
N PHE A 119 13.88 2.66 6.96
CA PHE A 119 14.90 2.52 5.91
C PHE A 119 16.01 3.62 6.03
#